data_0f53499b18f80db46d0102953c8babe9
#
_entry.id   0f53499b18f80db46d0102953c8babe9
#
_cell.length_a   1.000
_cell.length_b   1.000
_cell.length_c   1.000
_cell.angle_alpha   90.00
_cell.angle_beta   90.00
_cell.angle_gamma   90.00
#
_symmetry.space_group_name_H-M   'P 1'
#
loop_
_entity.id
_entity.type
_entity.pdbx_description
1 polymer ?
#
loop_
_entity_poly.entity_id
_entity_poly.type
_entity_poly.pdbx_seq_one_letter_code
_entity_poly.pdbx_strand_id
1 'polypeptide(L)'
;MKVLIVESEFLHQDTWVGNAVERLADALSQQNVTVIKSTSFDDGFAILSSNEAIDCLMFSYQMEHPDEHQNVRQLIGKLHERQQNVPVFLLGDREKALAAMDRDLLELVDEFAWILEDTADFIAGRAVAAMTRYRQQLLPPLFSALMKYSDIHEYSWAAPGHQGGVGFTKTPAGRFYHDYYGENLFRTDMGIERTSLGSLLDHTGAFGESEKYAARVFGADRSWSVVVGTSGSNRTIMQACMTDNDVVVVDRNCHKSIEQG
;
A
#
# COMPACT_ATOMS: atom_id res chain seq x y z
N MET A 1 -2.39 -0.05 -10.83
CA MET A 1 -1.23 -0.77 -10.31
C MET A 1 -0.11 -0.68 -11.33
N LYS A 2 1.17 -0.74 -10.89
CA LYS A 2 2.32 -0.67 -11.79
C LYS A 2 3.26 -1.84 -11.51
N VAL A 3 3.73 -2.51 -12.56
CA VAL A 3 4.72 -3.60 -12.47
C VAL A 3 5.96 -3.22 -13.29
N LEU A 4 7.13 -3.41 -12.73
CA LEU A 4 8.38 -3.36 -13.46
C LEU A 4 8.78 -4.78 -13.85
N ILE A 5 8.95 -5.03 -15.13
CA ILE A 5 9.45 -6.31 -15.65
C ILE A 5 10.83 -6.08 -16.26
N VAL A 6 11.84 -6.74 -15.68
CA VAL A 6 13.23 -6.69 -16.15
C VAL A 6 13.54 -8.00 -16.88
N GLU A 7 13.59 -7.93 -18.21
CA GLU A 7 13.79 -9.10 -19.08
C GLU A 7 14.47 -8.68 -20.39
N SER A 8 15.63 -9.24 -20.66
CA SER A 8 16.40 -8.93 -21.88
C SER A 8 15.71 -9.38 -23.17
N GLU A 9 14.97 -10.47 -23.10
CA GLU A 9 14.25 -11.05 -24.25
C GLU A 9 13.09 -10.21 -24.78
N PHE A 10 12.73 -9.09 -24.14
CA PHE A 10 11.82 -8.10 -24.75
C PHE A 10 12.32 -7.54 -26.07
N LEU A 11 13.64 -7.61 -26.30
CA LEU A 11 14.25 -7.22 -27.58
C LEU A 11 14.07 -8.27 -28.67
N HIS A 12 13.72 -9.50 -28.33
CA HIS A 12 13.72 -10.69 -29.19
C HIS A 12 12.34 -11.38 -29.17
N GLN A 13 11.35 -10.74 -29.77
CA GLN A 13 9.95 -11.26 -29.79
C GLN A 13 9.78 -12.55 -30.62
N ASP A 14 10.77 -12.97 -31.38
CA ASP A 14 10.83 -14.22 -32.14
C ASP A 14 11.26 -15.41 -31.28
N THR A 15 11.77 -15.18 -30.08
CA THR A 15 12.10 -16.24 -29.12
C THR A 15 10.87 -16.72 -28.33
N TRP A 16 10.93 -17.95 -27.81
CA TRP A 16 9.86 -18.48 -26.96
C TRP A 16 9.66 -17.65 -25.68
N VAL A 17 10.76 -17.22 -25.05
CA VAL A 17 10.76 -16.43 -23.83
C VAL A 17 10.23 -15.03 -24.13
N GLY A 18 10.75 -14.34 -25.14
CA GLY A 18 10.30 -13.01 -25.54
C GLY A 18 8.81 -12.96 -25.85
N ASN A 19 8.29 -13.96 -26.58
CA ASN A 19 6.86 -14.08 -26.84
C ASN A 19 6.03 -14.32 -25.56
N ALA A 20 6.53 -15.15 -24.64
CA ALA A 20 5.84 -15.43 -23.38
C ALA A 20 5.79 -14.19 -22.47
N VAL A 21 6.89 -13.43 -22.39
CA VAL A 21 6.93 -12.17 -21.60
C VAL A 21 6.02 -11.10 -22.18
N GLU A 22 5.97 -10.98 -23.51
CA GLU A 22 5.02 -10.06 -24.16
C GLU A 22 3.56 -10.42 -23.87
N ARG A 23 3.21 -11.71 -23.95
CA ARG A 23 1.87 -12.18 -23.56
C ARG A 23 1.55 -11.88 -22.10
N LEU A 24 2.54 -12.01 -21.20
CA LEU A 24 2.37 -11.66 -19.80
C LEU A 24 2.12 -10.16 -19.62
N ALA A 25 2.89 -9.32 -20.34
CA ALA A 25 2.68 -7.87 -20.32
C ALA A 25 1.29 -7.47 -20.83
N ASP A 26 0.81 -8.12 -21.90
CA ASP A 26 -0.54 -7.92 -22.43
C ASP A 26 -1.62 -8.36 -21.42
N ALA A 27 -1.47 -9.55 -20.80
CA ALA A 27 -2.41 -10.06 -19.82
C ALA A 27 -2.50 -9.15 -18.57
N LEU A 28 -1.37 -8.60 -18.10
CA LEU A 28 -1.32 -7.61 -17.03
C LEU A 28 -2.03 -6.31 -17.44
N SER A 29 -1.78 -5.84 -18.66
CA SER A 29 -2.41 -4.62 -19.19
C SER A 29 -3.93 -4.75 -19.31
N GLN A 30 -4.45 -5.93 -19.67
CA GLN A 30 -5.88 -6.24 -19.69
C GLN A 30 -6.52 -6.20 -18.30
N GLN A 31 -5.73 -6.41 -17.26
CA GLN A 31 -6.17 -6.29 -15.86
C GLN A 31 -5.91 -4.89 -15.24
N ASN A 32 -5.78 -3.86 -16.08
CA ASN A 32 -5.53 -2.47 -15.67
C ASN A 32 -4.21 -2.28 -14.88
N VAL A 33 -3.19 -3.06 -15.19
CA VAL A 33 -1.84 -2.90 -14.65
C VAL A 33 -0.98 -2.17 -15.68
N THR A 34 -0.34 -1.10 -15.27
CA THR A 34 0.67 -0.42 -16.11
C THR A 34 1.96 -1.23 -16.06
N VAL A 35 2.40 -1.73 -17.20
CA VAL A 35 3.63 -2.49 -17.33
C VAL A 35 4.76 -1.56 -17.75
N ILE A 36 5.82 -1.52 -16.93
CA ILE A 36 7.08 -0.83 -17.24
C ILE A 36 8.06 -1.91 -17.67
N LYS A 37 8.49 -1.85 -18.92
CA LYS A 37 9.42 -2.82 -19.51
C LYS A 37 10.84 -2.31 -19.38
N SER A 38 11.74 -3.15 -18.94
CA SER A 38 13.19 -2.92 -18.89
C SER A 38 13.91 -4.10 -19.54
N THR A 39 14.90 -3.82 -20.35
CA THR A 39 15.65 -4.84 -21.09
C THR A 39 16.98 -5.19 -20.44
N SER A 40 17.32 -4.54 -19.34
CA SER A 40 18.55 -4.79 -18.60
C SER A 40 18.39 -4.45 -17.11
N PHE A 41 19.27 -5.00 -16.27
CA PHE A 41 19.31 -4.63 -14.85
C PHE A 41 19.68 -3.15 -14.64
N ASP A 42 20.57 -2.59 -15.46
CA ASP A 42 20.98 -1.18 -15.37
C ASP A 42 19.80 -0.24 -15.65
N ASP A 43 19.00 -0.55 -16.66
CA ASP A 43 17.80 0.20 -16.99
C ASP A 43 16.74 0.04 -15.87
N GLY A 44 16.51 -1.18 -15.37
CA GLY A 44 15.66 -1.43 -14.22
C GLY A 44 16.08 -0.65 -12.98
N PHE A 45 17.38 -0.59 -12.70
CA PHE A 45 17.94 0.17 -11.59
C PHE A 45 17.74 1.68 -11.79
N ALA A 46 17.91 2.19 -13.01
CA ALA A 46 17.65 3.59 -13.33
C ALA A 46 16.17 3.96 -13.12
N ILE A 47 15.24 3.08 -13.55
CA ILE A 47 13.80 3.25 -13.32
C ILE A 47 13.48 3.31 -11.81
N LEU A 48 13.99 2.39 -11.01
CA LEU A 48 13.81 2.40 -9.56
C LEU A 48 14.42 3.63 -8.90
N SER A 49 15.48 4.19 -9.48
CA SER A 49 16.13 5.41 -8.98
C SER A 49 15.35 6.69 -9.33
N SER A 50 14.49 6.69 -10.32
CA SER A 50 13.74 7.84 -10.83
C SER A 50 12.53 8.28 -10.01
N ASN A 51 12.32 7.79 -8.81
CA ASN A 51 11.13 8.02 -7.98
C ASN A 51 9.82 7.34 -8.46
N GLU A 52 9.89 6.49 -9.47
CA GLU A 52 8.72 5.72 -9.90
C GLU A 52 8.32 4.72 -8.81
N ALA A 53 7.09 4.83 -8.33
CA ALA A 53 6.53 3.87 -7.39
C ALA A 53 5.99 2.67 -8.16
N ILE A 54 6.43 1.46 -7.82
CA ILE A 54 5.94 0.21 -8.40
C ILE A 54 5.23 -0.64 -7.35
N ASP A 55 4.29 -1.45 -7.79
CA ASP A 55 3.52 -2.34 -6.92
C ASP A 55 4.02 -3.80 -6.99
N CYS A 56 4.86 -4.12 -7.97
CA CYS A 56 5.48 -5.43 -8.16
C CYS A 56 6.75 -5.31 -9.00
N LEU A 57 7.77 -6.06 -8.64
CA LEU A 57 8.95 -6.28 -9.45
C LEU A 57 8.92 -7.70 -10.00
N MET A 58 9.12 -7.86 -11.30
CA MET A 58 9.35 -9.12 -11.97
C MET A 58 10.69 -9.07 -12.67
N PHE A 59 11.49 -10.09 -12.54
CA PHE A 59 12.77 -10.15 -13.26
C PHE A 59 13.07 -11.56 -13.70
N SER A 60 13.75 -11.68 -14.82
CA SER A 60 14.27 -12.94 -15.31
C SER A 60 15.67 -13.19 -14.75
N TYR A 61 15.94 -14.46 -14.44
CA TYR A 61 17.22 -14.91 -13.92
C TYR A 61 17.65 -16.15 -14.69
N GLN A 62 18.67 -16.01 -15.52
CA GLN A 62 19.12 -17.06 -16.43
C GLN A 62 20.44 -17.70 -16.04
N MET A 63 21.18 -17.14 -15.07
CA MET A 63 22.51 -17.58 -14.62
C MET A 63 23.58 -17.71 -15.72
N GLU A 64 23.46 -16.95 -16.77
CA GLU A 64 24.45 -16.99 -17.85
C GLU A 64 25.73 -16.19 -17.51
N HIS A 65 25.64 -15.26 -16.55
CA HIS A 65 26.74 -14.41 -16.12
C HIS A 65 26.98 -14.44 -14.61
N PRO A 66 28.26 -14.50 -14.15
CA PRO A 66 28.61 -14.52 -12.72
C PRO A 66 28.09 -13.28 -11.93
N ASP A 67 27.94 -12.15 -12.61
CA ASP A 67 27.51 -10.88 -11.99
C ASP A 67 25.99 -10.76 -11.83
N GLU A 68 25.22 -11.65 -12.43
CA GLU A 68 23.74 -11.57 -12.44
C GLU A 68 23.15 -11.67 -11.03
N HIS A 69 23.74 -12.50 -10.19
CA HIS A 69 23.37 -12.65 -8.79
C HIS A 69 23.53 -11.34 -7.99
N GLN A 70 24.62 -10.63 -8.23
CA GLN A 70 24.88 -9.32 -7.60
C GLN A 70 23.90 -8.26 -8.12
N ASN A 71 23.61 -8.26 -9.41
CA ASN A 71 22.68 -7.32 -10.04
C ASN A 71 21.25 -7.47 -9.48
N VAL A 72 20.78 -8.70 -9.29
CA VAL A 72 19.48 -8.99 -8.66
C VAL A 72 19.43 -8.44 -7.24
N ARG A 73 20.45 -8.70 -6.42
CA ARG A 73 20.53 -8.18 -5.05
C ARG A 73 20.52 -6.66 -5.00
N GLN A 74 21.26 -6.01 -5.91
CA GLN A 74 21.28 -4.55 -6.00
C GLN A 74 19.93 -3.99 -6.42
N LEU A 75 19.26 -4.62 -7.39
CA LEU A 75 17.94 -4.21 -7.85
C LEU A 75 16.89 -4.30 -6.74
N ILE A 76 16.83 -5.44 -6.05
CA ILE A 76 15.88 -5.64 -4.94
C ILE A 76 16.26 -4.74 -3.74
N GLY A 77 17.54 -4.61 -3.43
CA GLY A 77 18.02 -3.69 -2.41
C GLY A 77 17.57 -2.25 -2.67
N LYS A 78 17.70 -1.80 -3.93
CA LYS A 78 17.25 -0.46 -4.35
C LYS A 78 15.74 -0.27 -4.22
N LEU A 79 14.97 -1.31 -4.55
CA LEU A 79 13.52 -1.30 -4.34
C LEU A 79 13.18 -1.14 -2.85
N HIS A 80 13.82 -1.93 -1.99
CA HIS A 80 13.53 -1.96 -0.56
C HIS A 80 14.00 -0.70 0.20
N GLU A 81 14.97 0.05 -0.31
CA GLU A 81 15.34 1.35 0.24
C GLU A 81 14.14 2.32 0.33
N ARG A 82 13.19 2.20 -0.57
CA ARG A 82 12.06 3.12 -0.72
C ARG A 82 10.71 2.49 -0.43
N GLN A 83 10.53 1.26 -0.84
CA GLN A 83 9.27 0.54 -0.78
C GLN A 83 9.53 -0.85 -0.19
N GLN A 84 9.33 -0.97 1.11
CA GLN A 84 9.44 -2.27 1.78
C GLN A 84 8.27 -3.19 1.41
N ASN A 85 8.54 -4.48 1.32
CA ASN A 85 7.53 -5.52 1.08
C ASN A 85 6.81 -5.45 -0.29
N VAL A 86 7.39 -4.79 -1.28
CA VAL A 86 6.90 -4.90 -2.67
C VAL A 86 7.09 -6.34 -3.14
N PRO A 87 6.04 -7.00 -3.66
CA PRO A 87 6.17 -8.39 -4.13
C PRO A 87 7.17 -8.49 -5.28
N VAL A 88 8.05 -9.47 -5.15
CA VAL A 88 9.13 -9.79 -6.07
C VAL A 88 8.89 -11.14 -6.70
N PHE A 89 8.75 -11.18 -8.02
CA PHE A 89 8.56 -12.39 -8.81
C PHE A 89 9.82 -12.71 -9.62
N LEU A 90 10.27 -13.93 -9.54
CA LEU A 90 11.28 -14.45 -10.43
C LEU A 90 10.60 -15.16 -11.60
N LEU A 91 10.90 -14.67 -12.82
CA LEU A 91 10.51 -15.29 -14.07
C LEU A 91 11.62 -16.24 -14.52
N GLY A 92 11.30 -17.48 -14.85
CA GLY A 92 12.36 -18.38 -15.26
C GLY A 92 11.88 -19.72 -15.81
N ASP A 93 12.85 -20.47 -16.27
CA ASP A 93 12.72 -21.91 -16.53
C ASP A 93 12.89 -22.67 -15.22
N ARG A 94 11.96 -23.56 -14.94
CA ARG A 94 11.91 -24.30 -13.66
C ARG A 94 13.16 -25.10 -13.38
N GLU A 95 13.66 -25.81 -14.38
CA GLU A 95 14.83 -26.68 -14.20
C GLU A 95 16.10 -25.85 -13.94
N LYS A 96 16.27 -24.77 -14.71
CA LYS A 96 17.42 -23.88 -14.56
C LYS A 96 17.39 -23.14 -13.23
N ALA A 97 16.22 -22.59 -12.88
CA ALA A 97 16.06 -21.81 -11.65
C ALA A 97 16.32 -22.65 -10.40
N LEU A 98 15.76 -23.87 -10.31
CA LEU A 98 15.96 -24.75 -9.15
C LEU A 98 17.40 -25.23 -9.00
N ALA A 99 18.15 -25.37 -10.11
CA ALA A 99 19.56 -25.79 -10.07
C ALA A 99 20.50 -24.67 -9.61
N ALA A 100 20.05 -23.43 -9.75
CA ALA A 100 20.87 -22.23 -9.70
C ALA A 100 20.65 -21.37 -8.45
N MET A 101 19.54 -21.57 -7.76
CA MET A 101 19.18 -20.76 -6.60
C MET A 101 20.01 -21.09 -5.38
N ASP A 102 20.62 -20.06 -4.81
CA ASP A 102 21.13 -20.15 -3.45
C ASP A 102 20.04 -19.71 -2.44
N ARG A 103 20.31 -20.02 -1.17
CA ARG A 103 19.39 -19.71 -0.07
C ARG A 103 19.07 -18.21 0.04
N ASP A 104 20.06 -17.39 -0.23
CA ASP A 104 19.97 -15.95 -0.06
C ASP A 104 19.04 -15.32 -1.13
N LEU A 105 19.05 -15.85 -2.36
CA LEU A 105 18.12 -15.42 -3.41
C LEU A 105 16.68 -15.88 -3.12
N LEU A 106 16.55 -17.10 -2.56
CA LEU A 106 15.22 -17.60 -2.14
C LEU A 106 14.56 -16.73 -1.08
N GLU A 107 15.34 -16.10 -0.20
CA GLU A 107 14.82 -15.18 0.82
C GLU A 107 14.40 -13.81 0.26
N LEU A 108 14.85 -13.45 -0.94
CA LEU A 108 14.55 -12.17 -1.59
C LEU A 108 13.36 -12.23 -2.58
N VAL A 109 12.92 -13.44 -2.94
CA VAL A 109 11.86 -13.66 -3.93
C VAL A 109 10.62 -14.17 -3.24
N ASP A 110 9.49 -13.49 -3.44
CA ASP A 110 8.22 -13.90 -2.86
C ASP A 110 7.55 -15.02 -3.66
N GLU A 111 7.66 -14.97 -4.99
CA GLU A 111 6.97 -15.92 -5.88
C GLU A 111 7.81 -16.26 -7.12
N PHE A 112 7.61 -17.47 -7.60
CA PHE A 112 8.19 -17.98 -8.84
C PHE A 112 7.13 -18.09 -9.92
N ALA A 113 7.45 -17.66 -11.13
CA ALA A 113 6.60 -17.78 -12.30
C ALA A 113 7.36 -18.52 -13.41
N TRP A 114 6.86 -19.69 -13.79
CA TRP A 114 7.47 -20.53 -14.81
C TRP A 114 6.95 -20.11 -16.18
N ILE A 115 7.64 -19.16 -16.79
CA ILE A 115 7.14 -18.41 -17.95
C ILE A 115 6.85 -19.27 -19.18
N LEU A 116 7.46 -20.45 -19.29
CA LEU A 116 7.22 -21.38 -20.38
C LEU A 116 6.22 -22.49 -20.03
N GLU A 117 5.88 -22.68 -18.75
CA GLU A 117 4.96 -23.72 -18.28
C GLU A 117 3.60 -23.15 -17.87
N ASP A 118 3.63 -21.98 -17.18
CA ASP A 118 2.44 -21.31 -16.71
C ASP A 118 1.82 -20.43 -17.83
N THR A 119 0.50 -20.31 -17.84
CA THR A 119 -0.16 -19.39 -18.78
C THR A 119 0.04 -17.94 -18.32
N ALA A 120 0.12 -17.01 -19.28
CA ALA A 120 0.27 -15.58 -19.01
C ALA A 120 -0.84 -15.04 -18.09
N ASP A 121 -2.09 -15.48 -18.29
CA ASP A 121 -3.23 -15.09 -17.46
C ASP A 121 -3.11 -15.59 -16.02
N PHE A 122 -2.56 -16.79 -15.81
CA PHE A 122 -2.33 -17.33 -14.47
C PHE A 122 -1.27 -16.54 -13.72
N ILE A 123 -0.13 -16.24 -14.36
CA ILE A 123 0.93 -15.42 -13.77
C ILE A 123 0.39 -13.99 -13.48
N ALA A 124 -0.32 -13.38 -14.44
CA ALA A 124 -0.90 -12.06 -14.26
C ALA A 124 -1.90 -12.03 -13.09
N GLY A 125 -2.76 -13.04 -12.95
CA GLY A 125 -3.70 -13.16 -11.83
C GLY A 125 -3.00 -13.23 -10.47
N ARG A 126 -1.92 -14.02 -10.37
CA ARG A 126 -1.08 -14.09 -9.14
C ARG A 126 -0.44 -12.75 -8.82
N ALA A 127 0.13 -12.09 -9.82
CA ALA A 127 0.76 -10.78 -9.67
C ALA A 127 -0.25 -9.72 -9.21
N VAL A 128 -1.43 -9.66 -9.82
CA VAL A 128 -2.50 -8.73 -9.41
C VAL A 128 -2.95 -9.01 -7.97
N ALA A 129 -3.08 -10.28 -7.58
CA ALA A 129 -3.42 -10.65 -6.21
C ALA A 129 -2.33 -10.22 -5.22
N ALA A 130 -1.04 -10.41 -5.56
CA ALA A 130 0.09 -9.99 -4.73
C ALA A 130 0.15 -8.45 -4.61
N MET A 131 0.02 -7.71 -5.71
CA MET A 131 -0.03 -6.24 -5.71
C MET A 131 -1.21 -5.71 -4.91
N THR A 132 -2.35 -6.37 -4.97
CA THR A 132 -3.55 -5.99 -4.19
C THR A 132 -3.30 -6.17 -2.70
N ARG A 133 -2.73 -7.31 -2.28
CA ARG A 133 -2.33 -7.55 -0.88
C ARG A 133 -1.33 -6.51 -0.40
N TYR A 134 -0.29 -6.23 -1.22
CA TYR A 134 0.71 -5.21 -0.91
C TYR A 134 0.07 -3.84 -0.68
N ARG A 135 -0.77 -3.37 -1.60
CA ARG A 135 -1.46 -2.08 -1.46
C ARG A 135 -2.36 -2.02 -0.23
N GLN A 136 -3.03 -3.11 0.11
CA GLN A 136 -3.85 -3.18 1.33
C GLN A 136 -3.00 -3.05 2.60
N GLN A 137 -1.77 -3.56 2.60
CA GLN A 137 -0.84 -3.45 3.73
C GLN A 137 -0.25 -2.04 3.89
N LEU A 138 -0.19 -1.24 2.80
CA LEU A 138 0.27 0.15 2.85
C LEU A 138 -0.74 1.07 3.54
N LEU A 139 -2.01 0.69 3.56
CA LEU A 139 -3.07 1.53 4.10
C LEU A 139 -3.15 1.40 5.62
N PRO A 140 -3.19 2.52 6.36
CA PRO A 140 -3.51 2.47 7.78
C PRO A 140 -4.85 1.75 8.02
N PRO A 141 -4.99 0.98 9.10
CA PRO A 141 -6.14 0.09 9.30
C PRO A 141 -7.49 0.80 9.23
N LEU A 142 -7.63 1.97 9.85
CA LEU A 142 -8.87 2.75 9.79
C LEU A 142 -9.18 3.23 8.37
N PHE A 143 -8.18 3.73 7.65
CA PHE A 143 -8.39 4.19 6.28
C PHE A 143 -8.76 3.03 5.35
N SER A 144 -8.10 1.89 5.48
CA SER A 144 -8.46 0.67 4.75
C SER A 144 -9.91 0.23 5.03
N ALA A 145 -10.34 0.29 6.29
CA ALA A 145 -11.70 -0.06 6.67
C ALA A 145 -12.74 0.93 6.12
N LEU A 146 -12.44 2.23 6.12
CA LEU A 146 -13.29 3.26 5.53
C LEU A 146 -13.44 3.09 4.01
N MET A 147 -12.34 2.79 3.30
CA MET A 147 -12.40 2.50 1.87
C MET A 147 -13.29 1.29 1.57
N LYS A 148 -13.08 0.18 2.29
CA LYS A 148 -13.91 -1.02 2.13
C LYS A 148 -15.38 -0.73 2.44
N TYR A 149 -15.65 0.07 3.45
CA TYR A 149 -17.00 0.49 3.78
C TYR A 149 -17.64 1.29 2.64
N SER A 150 -16.93 2.27 2.09
CA SER A 150 -17.44 3.09 0.99
C SER A 150 -17.70 2.28 -0.28
N ASP A 151 -16.95 1.22 -0.53
CA ASP A 151 -17.11 0.36 -1.71
C ASP A 151 -18.31 -0.60 -1.60
N ILE A 152 -18.68 -1.01 -0.38
CA ILE A 152 -19.72 -2.02 -0.15
C ILE A 152 -21.10 -1.38 0.00
N HIS A 153 -21.19 -0.14 0.52
CA HIS A 153 -22.45 0.49 0.89
C HIS A 153 -22.93 1.44 -0.21
N GLU A 154 -23.93 1.05 -0.95
CA GLU A 154 -24.59 1.89 -1.96
C GLU A 154 -25.36 3.06 -1.34
N TYR A 155 -25.96 2.83 -0.17
CA TYR A 155 -26.75 3.82 0.56
C TYR A 155 -26.30 3.93 2.01
N SER A 156 -25.93 5.13 2.42
CA SER A 156 -25.67 5.45 3.81
C SER A 156 -26.97 5.89 4.51
N TRP A 157 -27.44 5.08 5.44
CA TRP A 157 -28.55 5.43 6.36
C TRP A 157 -28.03 6.11 7.63
N ALA A 158 -26.78 6.57 7.60
CA ALA A 158 -26.13 7.24 8.72
C ALA A 158 -26.68 8.66 8.97
N ALA A 159 -26.35 9.20 10.14
CA ALA A 159 -26.78 10.54 10.57
C ALA A 159 -26.43 11.69 9.62
N PRO A 160 -25.32 11.69 8.84
CA PRO A 160 -25.06 12.73 7.86
C PRO A 160 -26.18 12.85 6.83
N GLY A 161 -26.87 14.00 6.81
CA GLY A 161 -28.06 14.23 5.98
C GLY A 161 -27.81 14.21 4.48
N HIS A 162 -26.55 14.26 4.04
CA HIS A 162 -26.19 14.15 2.62
C HIS A 162 -26.24 12.71 2.08
N GLN A 163 -26.38 11.69 2.95
CA GLN A 163 -26.57 10.29 2.56
C GLN A 163 -25.55 9.82 1.51
N GLY A 164 -24.24 9.86 1.85
CA GLY A 164 -23.16 9.51 0.93
C GLY A 164 -22.99 10.47 -0.25
N GLY A 165 -23.48 11.72 -0.13
CA GLY A 165 -23.36 12.75 -1.15
C GLY A 165 -24.59 12.95 -2.04
N VAL A 166 -25.53 11.99 -2.05
CA VAL A 166 -26.75 12.04 -2.91
C VAL A 166 -27.56 13.32 -2.68
N GLY A 167 -27.59 13.84 -1.46
CA GLY A 167 -28.27 15.10 -1.15
C GLY A 167 -27.76 16.29 -1.96
N PHE A 168 -26.46 16.34 -2.24
CA PHE A 168 -25.85 17.43 -3.01
C PHE A 168 -26.19 17.38 -4.51
N THR A 169 -26.36 16.20 -5.08
CA THR A 169 -26.60 16.05 -6.52
C THR A 169 -27.97 16.57 -6.98
N LYS A 170 -28.86 16.94 -6.05
CA LYS A 170 -30.22 17.44 -6.34
C LYS A 170 -30.26 18.88 -6.84
N THR A 171 -29.20 19.65 -6.66
CA THR A 171 -29.13 21.05 -7.10
C THR A 171 -27.87 21.31 -7.92
N PRO A 172 -27.85 22.32 -8.84
CA PRO A 172 -26.65 22.61 -9.63
C PRO A 172 -25.45 23.00 -8.76
N ALA A 173 -25.62 23.82 -7.73
CA ALA A 173 -24.56 24.22 -6.80
C ALA A 173 -24.04 23.01 -5.99
N GLY A 174 -24.95 22.19 -5.50
CA GLY A 174 -24.58 20.98 -4.78
C GLY A 174 -23.83 19.96 -5.65
N ARG A 175 -24.24 19.82 -6.91
CA ARG A 175 -23.52 18.97 -7.88
C ARG A 175 -22.10 19.46 -8.11
N PHE A 176 -21.91 20.76 -8.30
CA PHE A 176 -20.57 21.36 -8.44
C PHE A 176 -19.69 21.06 -7.21
N TYR A 177 -20.25 21.18 -6.00
CA TYR A 177 -19.57 20.86 -4.76
C TYR A 177 -19.21 19.35 -4.68
N HIS A 178 -20.16 18.46 -5.01
CA HIS A 178 -19.95 17.02 -5.05
C HIS A 178 -18.86 16.62 -6.05
N ASP A 179 -18.89 17.19 -7.26
CA ASP A 179 -17.91 16.89 -8.31
C ASP A 179 -16.50 17.38 -7.94
N TYR A 180 -16.41 18.51 -7.24
CA TYR A 180 -15.14 19.06 -6.77
C TYR A 180 -14.46 18.17 -5.72
N TYR A 181 -15.20 17.69 -4.72
CA TYR A 181 -14.64 16.87 -3.65
C TYR A 181 -14.59 15.37 -3.95
N GLY A 182 -15.40 14.92 -4.88
CA GLY A 182 -15.53 13.52 -5.23
C GLY A 182 -16.42 12.71 -4.30
N GLU A 183 -17.03 11.67 -4.83
CA GLU A 183 -18.01 10.82 -4.15
C GLU A 183 -17.47 10.18 -2.86
N ASN A 184 -16.21 9.75 -2.87
CA ASN A 184 -15.61 9.02 -1.75
C ASN A 184 -15.50 9.88 -0.48
N LEU A 185 -15.34 11.20 -0.59
CA LEU A 185 -15.37 12.07 0.58
C LEU A 185 -16.70 11.92 1.34
N PHE A 186 -17.80 11.94 0.63
CA PHE A 186 -19.14 11.87 1.23
C PHE A 186 -19.50 10.45 1.68
N ARG A 187 -19.01 9.42 0.99
CA ARG A 187 -19.24 8.02 1.35
C ARG A 187 -18.48 7.62 2.61
N THR A 188 -17.34 8.24 2.88
CA THR A 188 -16.55 8.00 4.09
C THR A 188 -16.99 8.83 5.29
N ASP A 189 -17.82 9.86 5.08
CA ASP A 189 -18.47 10.61 6.17
C ASP A 189 -19.71 9.87 6.65
N MET A 190 -19.50 8.97 7.60
CA MET A 190 -20.51 8.04 8.09
C MET A 190 -20.58 8.02 9.62
N GLY A 191 -21.73 7.59 10.14
CA GLY A 191 -21.84 7.24 11.56
C GLY A 191 -20.99 6.00 11.87
N ILE A 192 -20.24 6.05 12.95
CA ILE A 192 -19.41 4.93 13.38
C ILE A 192 -20.28 3.83 13.97
N GLU A 193 -20.36 2.71 13.29
CA GLU A 193 -21.00 1.51 13.82
C GLU A 193 -19.96 0.58 14.43
N ARG A 194 -20.25 0.10 15.64
CA ARG A 194 -19.37 -0.83 16.37
C ARG A 194 -19.10 -2.12 15.58
N THR A 195 -20.06 -2.56 14.78
CA THR A 195 -19.96 -3.79 13.99
C THR A 195 -19.07 -3.63 12.75
N SER A 196 -18.96 -2.44 12.18
CA SER A 196 -18.19 -2.19 10.94
C SER A 196 -16.78 -1.67 11.21
N LEU A 197 -16.63 -0.65 12.05
CA LEU A 197 -15.34 0.01 12.31
C LEU A 197 -14.80 -0.25 13.71
N GLY A 198 -15.59 -0.81 14.60
CA GLY A 198 -15.25 -1.01 16.00
C GLY A 198 -15.64 0.16 16.89
N SER A 199 -15.02 0.25 18.06
CA SER A 199 -15.34 1.23 19.08
C SER A 199 -14.10 1.94 19.58
N LEU A 200 -14.14 3.25 19.59
CA LEU A 200 -13.10 4.08 20.21
C LEU A 200 -13.05 3.89 21.72
N LEU A 201 -14.21 3.67 22.35
CA LEU A 201 -14.30 3.47 23.80
C LEU A 201 -13.68 2.13 24.24
N ASP A 202 -13.92 1.07 23.44
CA ASP A 202 -13.46 -0.28 23.76
C ASP A 202 -12.13 -0.61 23.07
N HIS A 203 -11.57 0.29 22.27
CA HIS A 203 -10.34 0.09 21.50
C HIS A 203 -10.39 -1.16 20.60
N THR A 204 -11.53 -1.39 19.92
CA THR A 204 -11.79 -2.57 19.11
C THR A 204 -11.95 -2.25 17.63
N GLY A 205 -11.90 -3.30 16.78
CA GLY A 205 -12.07 -3.19 15.34
C GLY A 205 -10.97 -2.35 14.67
N ALA A 206 -11.32 -1.66 13.58
CA ALA A 206 -10.37 -0.85 12.81
C ALA A 206 -9.76 0.30 13.64
N PHE A 207 -10.48 0.85 14.59
CA PHE A 207 -9.94 1.84 15.53
C PHE A 207 -8.85 1.26 16.40
N GLY A 208 -9.09 0.13 17.05
CA GLY A 208 -8.09 -0.53 17.90
C GLY A 208 -6.84 -0.96 17.12
N GLU A 209 -7.02 -1.48 15.90
CA GLU A 209 -5.89 -1.83 15.03
C GLU A 209 -5.12 -0.58 14.58
N SER A 210 -5.81 0.53 14.32
CA SER A 210 -5.18 1.80 13.98
C SER A 210 -4.35 2.37 15.13
N GLU A 211 -4.84 2.26 16.36
CA GLU A 211 -4.10 2.64 17.57
C GLU A 211 -2.84 1.79 17.77
N LYS A 212 -2.93 0.48 17.60
CA LYS A 212 -1.76 -0.42 17.63
C LYS A 212 -0.76 -0.10 16.51
N TYR A 213 -1.27 0.19 15.31
CA TYR A 213 -0.43 0.59 14.18
C TYR A 213 0.32 1.89 14.48
N ALA A 214 -0.37 2.93 14.97
CA ALA A 214 0.23 4.19 15.37
C ALA A 214 1.29 4.00 16.47
N ALA A 215 1.01 3.18 17.50
CA ALA A 215 1.97 2.87 18.55
C ALA A 215 3.27 2.28 17.96
N ARG A 216 3.18 1.35 17.03
CA ARG A 216 4.37 0.79 16.34
C ARG A 216 5.15 1.83 15.54
N VAL A 217 4.45 2.68 14.79
CA VAL A 217 5.08 3.72 13.96
C VAL A 217 5.85 4.73 14.83
N PHE A 218 5.28 5.12 15.96
CA PHE A 218 5.90 6.09 16.88
C PHE A 218 6.83 5.46 17.92
N GLY A 219 6.99 4.14 17.94
CA GLY A 219 7.79 3.43 18.93
C GLY A 219 7.25 3.57 20.36
N ALA A 220 5.93 3.68 20.50
CA ALA A 220 5.24 3.82 21.79
C ALA A 220 4.64 2.49 22.23
N ASP A 221 4.49 2.30 23.55
CA ASP A 221 3.83 1.11 24.10
C ASP A 221 2.34 1.08 23.76
N ARG A 222 1.71 2.25 23.73
CA ARG A 222 0.29 2.44 23.38
C ARG A 222 0.05 3.78 22.72
N SER A 223 -1.03 3.84 21.96
CA SER A 223 -1.56 5.05 21.34
C SER A 223 -3.08 5.09 21.50
N TRP A 224 -3.63 6.26 21.62
CA TRP A 224 -5.07 6.49 21.76
C TRP A 224 -5.55 7.56 20.78
N SER A 225 -6.66 7.31 20.15
CA SER A 225 -7.31 8.28 19.27
C SER A 225 -8.16 9.25 20.10
N VAL A 226 -7.77 10.52 20.14
CA VAL A 226 -8.50 11.57 20.87
C VAL A 226 -9.32 12.40 19.87
N VAL A 227 -10.64 12.21 19.85
CA VAL A 227 -11.56 12.82 18.87
C VAL A 227 -11.98 14.25 19.24
N VAL A 228 -11.65 14.74 20.42
CA VAL A 228 -11.93 16.12 20.86
C VAL A 228 -10.79 17.09 20.56
N GLY A 229 -9.90 16.69 19.68
CA GLY A 229 -8.77 17.49 19.19
C GLY A 229 -7.60 17.59 20.18
N THR A 230 -6.55 18.28 19.76
CA THR A 230 -5.32 18.47 20.54
C THR A 230 -5.54 19.10 21.91
N SER A 231 -6.51 19.99 22.01
CA SER A 231 -6.87 20.59 23.33
C SER A 231 -7.37 19.54 24.31
N GLY A 232 -8.14 18.55 23.84
CA GLY A 232 -8.53 17.39 24.65
C GLY A 232 -7.35 16.52 25.03
N SER A 233 -6.44 16.26 24.07
CA SER A 233 -5.21 15.50 24.34
C SER A 233 -4.35 16.17 25.42
N ASN A 234 -4.11 17.48 25.29
CA ASN A 234 -3.34 18.24 26.29
C ASN A 234 -3.97 18.16 27.68
N ARG A 235 -5.29 18.35 27.76
CA ARG A 235 -6.01 18.24 29.03
C ARG A 235 -5.92 16.83 29.63
N THR A 236 -6.07 15.80 28.82
CA THR A 236 -5.92 14.41 29.26
C THR A 236 -4.51 14.14 29.81
N ILE A 237 -3.46 14.61 29.11
CA ILE A 237 -2.07 14.44 29.54
C ILE A 237 -1.83 15.17 30.86
N MET A 238 -2.26 16.43 30.96
CA MET A 238 -2.10 17.20 32.21
C MET A 238 -2.76 16.50 33.37
N GLN A 239 -4.01 16.07 33.25
CA GLN A 239 -4.74 15.36 34.30
C GLN A 239 -4.17 13.99 34.65
N ALA A 240 -3.55 13.31 33.69
CA ALA A 240 -2.97 11.97 33.91
C ALA A 240 -1.56 12.02 34.55
N CYS A 241 -0.77 13.06 34.23
CA CYS A 241 0.65 13.12 34.60
C CYS A 241 0.93 14.05 35.78
N MET A 242 -0.04 14.85 36.22
CA MET A 242 0.19 15.88 37.26
C MET A 242 -0.74 15.72 38.42
N THR A 243 -0.22 16.15 39.59
CA THR A 243 -0.94 16.24 40.84
C THR A 243 -0.88 17.66 41.38
N ASP A 244 -1.70 17.95 42.37
CA ASP A 244 -1.66 19.24 43.10
C ASP A 244 -0.22 19.50 43.61
N ASN A 245 0.30 20.69 43.35
CA ASN A 245 1.65 21.18 43.69
C ASN A 245 2.78 20.74 42.71
N ASP A 246 2.48 20.07 41.58
CA ASP A 246 3.47 19.87 40.53
C ASP A 246 3.74 21.17 39.76
N VAL A 247 4.96 21.32 39.27
CA VAL A 247 5.39 22.48 38.49
C VAL A 247 5.59 22.07 37.05
N VAL A 248 4.88 22.74 36.15
CA VAL A 248 5.00 22.51 34.70
C VAL A 248 5.82 23.61 34.07
N VAL A 249 6.89 23.24 33.36
CA VAL A 249 7.68 24.19 32.59
C VAL A 249 7.18 24.16 31.15
N VAL A 250 6.71 25.30 30.65
CA VAL A 250 6.14 25.44 29.29
C VAL A 250 6.81 26.58 28.53
N ASP A 251 6.78 26.51 27.21
CA ASP A 251 7.20 27.62 26.35
C ASP A 251 6.24 28.81 26.50
N ARG A 252 6.78 30.04 26.43
CA ARG A 252 5.97 31.26 26.52
C ARG A 252 4.86 31.35 25.44
N ASN A 253 5.09 30.73 24.31
CA ASN A 253 4.17 30.71 23.18
C ASN A 253 3.30 29.44 23.13
N CYS A 254 3.20 28.70 24.23
CA CYS A 254 2.37 27.50 24.30
C CYS A 254 0.89 27.83 24.04
N HIS A 255 0.18 26.86 23.49
CA HIS A 255 -1.25 27.03 23.25
C HIS A 255 -2.01 27.08 24.59
N LYS A 256 -3.02 27.92 24.68
CA LYS A 256 -3.86 28.13 25.89
C LYS A 256 -4.44 26.84 26.51
N SER A 257 -4.57 25.75 25.74
CA SER A 257 -5.04 24.45 26.24
C SER A 257 -4.05 23.79 27.21
N ILE A 258 -2.79 24.22 27.22
CA ILE A 258 -1.79 23.80 28.20
C ILE A 258 -2.05 24.48 29.56
N GLU A 259 -2.38 25.79 29.53
CA GLU A 259 -2.66 26.56 30.76
C GLU A 259 -4.02 26.21 31.37
N GLN A 260 -4.93 25.60 30.58
CA GLN A 260 -6.29 25.24 31.01
C GLN A 260 -6.46 23.74 31.31
N GLY A 261 -5.36 22.98 31.26
CA GLY A 261 -5.32 21.54 31.42
C GLY A 261 -5.46 21.03 32.83
#